data_013fc4bdda430f1b3edaf6037d250915
#
_entry.id   013fc4bdda430f1b3edaf6037d250915
#
_cell.length_a   1.000
_cell.length_b   1.000
_cell.length_c   1.000
_cell.angle_alpha   90.00
_cell.angle_beta   90.00
_cell.angle_gamma   90.00
#
_symmetry.space_group_name_H-M   'P 1'
#
loop_
_entity.id
_entity.type
_entity.pdbx_description
1 polymer ?
#
loop_
_entity_poly.entity_id
_entity_poly.type
_entity_poly.pdbx_seq_one_letter_code
_entity_poly.pdbx_strand_id
1 'polypeptide(L)'
;MAVLYGAAAANAFNVSPPVKSSPGEHGGNIRSLTDTVTYATQTTSDTIVIGGGLLPVGARVLEVIMTTSVTTGSATLALGITGTVAKYKAAGAVTTANVPQVFGLAAALNVPLTAPEQLFLTIAGASLPASGTLVVTVLYVVD
;
A
#
# COMPACT_ATOMS: atom_id res chain seq x y z
N MET A 1 18.46 -32.82 4.84
CA MET A 1 18.05 -31.42 4.57
C MET A 1 16.52 -31.38 4.57
N ALA A 2 15.90 -30.48 5.32
CA ALA A 2 14.45 -30.31 5.31
C ALA A 2 14.06 -29.37 4.15
N VAL A 3 13.00 -29.72 3.40
CA VAL A 3 12.40 -28.83 2.41
C VAL A 3 11.27 -28.06 3.10
N LEU A 4 11.34 -26.72 3.09
CA LEU A 4 10.34 -25.85 3.66
C LEU A 4 9.50 -25.21 2.54
N TYR A 5 8.20 -25.14 2.74
CA TYR A 5 7.25 -24.59 1.77
C TYR A 5 6.64 -23.28 2.27
N GLY A 6 6.49 -22.29 1.40
CA GLY A 6 5.59 -21.16 1.63
C GLY A 6 4.13 -21.63 1.61
N ALA A 7 3.22 -20.81 2.12
CA ALA A 7 1.81 -21.23 2.32
C ALA A 7 1.13 -21.76 1.05
N ALA A 8 1.27 -21.05 -0.08
CA ALA A 8 0.69 -21.47 -1.36
C ALA A 8 1.33 -22.76 -1.89
N ALA A 9 2.65 -22.89 -1.77
CA ALA A 9 3.38 -24.11 -2.17
C ALA A 9 3.03 -25.30 -1.27
N ALA A 10 2.85 -25.08 0.03
CA ALA A 10 2.40 -26.12 0.95
C ALA A 10 1.02 -26.66 0.57
N ASN A 11 0.08 -25.80 0.21
CA ASN A 11 -1.25 -26.19 -0.26
C ASN A 11 -1.21 -27.00 -1.56
N ALA A 12 -0.33 -26.62 -2.49
CA ALA A 12 -0.19 -27.29 -3.78
C ALA A 12 0.54 -28.65 -3.69
N PHE A 13 1.55 -28.78 -2.83
CA PHE A 13 2.48 -29.90 -2.86
C PHE A 13 2.48 -30.77 -1.60
N ASN A 14 2.01 -30.25 -0.47
CA ASN A 14 2.13 -30.93 0.82
C ASN A 14 0.77 -31.31 1.44
N VAL A 15 -0.34 -31.04 0.78
CA VAL A 15 -1.71 -31.40 1.20
C VAL A 15 -2.30 -32.38 0.20
N SER A 16 -3.01 -33.40 0.70
CA SER A 16 -3.70 -34.39 -0.13
C SER A 16 -5.20 -34.42 0.21
N PRO A 17 -6.12 -34.09 -0.72
CA PRO A 17 -5.84 -33.61 -2.08
C PRO A 17 -5.24 -32.19 -2.10
N PRO A 18 -4.47 -31.84 -3.14
CA PRO A 18 -3.89 -30.50 -3.25
C PRO A 18 -4.95 -29.40 -3.28
N VAL A 19 -4.71 -28.30 -2.58
CA VAL A 19 -5.58 -27.13 -2.58
C VAL A 19 -5.11 -26.15 -3.63
N LYS A 20 -6.00 -25.79 -4.55
CA LYS A 20 -5.69 -24.85 -5.63
C LYS A 20 -5.46 -23.43 -5.06
N SER A 21 -4.36 -22.80 -5.47
CA SER A 21 -4.10 -21.39 -5.15
C SER A 21 -5.16 -20.48 -5.76
N SER A 22 -5.46 -19.36 -5.08
CA SER A 22 -6.34 -18.34 -5.63
C SER A 22 -5.70 -17.62 -6.83
N PRO A 23 -6.49 -17.03 -7.74
CA PRO A 23 -5.95 -16.21 -8.83
C PRO A 23 -5.06 -15.04 -8.36
N GLY A 24 -5.32 -14.48 -7.17
CA GLY A 24 -4.52 -13.42 -6.59
C GLY A 24 -3.16 -13.90 -6.07
N GLU A 25 -3.02 -15.19 -5.78
CA GLU A 25 -1.75 -15.82 -5.38
C GLU A 25 -0.97 -16.37 -6.58
N HIS A 26 -1.69 -16.78 -7.63
CA HIS A 26 -1.09 -17.43 -8.79
C HIS A 26 -1.81 -17.00 -10.08
N GLY A 27 -1.17 -16.13 -10.86
CA GLY A 27 -1.66 -15.72 -12.19
C GLY A 27 -2.72 -14.62 -12.20
N GLY A 28 -2.90 -13.90 -11.08
CA GLY A 28 -3.78 -12.73 -11.03
C GLY A 28 -3.27 -11.56 -11.88
N ASN A 29 -4.18 -10.80 -12.49
CA ASN A 29 -3.84 -9.58 -13.21
C ASN A 29 -3.53 -8.45 -12.23
N ILE A 30 -2.33 -7.88 -12.34
CA ILE A 30 -1.95 -6.71 -11.54
C ILE A 30 -2.73 -5.49 -12.03
N ARG A 31 -3.30 -4.77 -11.08
CA ARG A 31 -3.98 -3.49 -11.27
C ARG A 31 -3.27 -2.42 -10.46
N SER A 32 -3.42 -1.17 -10.84
CA SER A 32 -2.87 -0.04 -10.11
C SER A 32 -3.96 0.97 -9.77
N LEU A 33 -3.81 1.57 -8.60
CA LEU A 33 -4.49 2.79 -8.20
C LEU A 33 -3.39 3.83 -8.02
N THR A 34 -3.40 4.89 -8.82
CA THR A 34 -2.37 5.93 -8.78
C THR A 34 -3.01 7.29 -8.56
N ASP A 35 -2.41 8.09 -7.69
CA ASP A 35 -2.84 9.45 -7.43
C ASP A 35 -1.64 10.38 -7.24
N THR A 36 -1.84 11.67 -7.47
CA THR A 36 -0.82 12.70 -7.31
C THR A 36 -1.30 13.76 -6.32
N VAL A 37 -0.57 13.90 -5.23
CA VAL A 37 -0.82 14.91 -4.20
C VAL A 37 0.10 16.11 -4.46
N THR A 38 -0.49 17.29 -4.57
CA THR A 38 0.27 18.56 -4.60
C THR A 38 0.49 19.05 -3.18
N TYR A 39 1.72 19.34 -2.81
CA TYR A 39 2.04 19.91 -1.52
C TYR A 39 1.59 21.36 -1.42
N ALA A 40 0.99 21.71 -0.31
CA ALA A 40 0.49 23.06 -0.01
C ALA A 40 0.48 23.30 1.51
N THR A 41 1.57 22.94 2.19
CA THR A 41 1.68 23.06 3.66
C THR A 41 0.56 22.39 4.46
N GLN A 42 0.03 21.27 3.95
CA GLN A 42 -0.97 20.47 4.70
C GLN A 42 -0.41 20.12 6.09
N THR A 43 -1.23 20.27 7.10
CA THR A 43 -0.83 20.14 8.51
C THR A 43 -1.04 18.73 9.04
N THR A 44 -0.56 18.49 10.25
CA THR A 44 -0.72 17.19 10.94
C THR A 44 -2.17 16.84 11.30
N SER A 45 -3.11 17.77 11.17
CA SER A 45 -4.55 17.52 11.32
C SER A 45 -5.22 17.11 10.01
N ASP A 46 -4.53 17.26 8.88
CA ASP A 46 -5.10 16.97 7.57
C ASP A 46 -4.94 15.50 7.20
N THR A 47 -5.95 14.99 6.51
CA THR A 47 -5.92 13.69 5.86
C THR A 47 -6.17 13.87 4.37
N ILE A 48 -5.45 13.13 3.54
CA ILE A 48 -5.55 13.22 2.08
C ILE A 48 -6.14 11.94 1.56
N VAL A 49 -7.30 12.02 0.92
CA VAL A 49 -7.92 10.87 0.23
C VAL A 49 -7.06 10.51 -0.97
N ILE A 50 -6.74 9.23 -1.14
CA ILE A 50 -5.95 8.71 -2.25
C ILE A 50 -6.82 7.88 -3.17
N GLY A 51 -6.70 8.17 -4.45
CA GLY A 51 -7.39 7.48 -5.53
C GLY A 51 -8.81 7.98 -5.80
N GLY A 52 -9.24 7.85 -7.03
CA GLY A 52 -10.59 8.22 -7.48
C GLY A 52 -11.67 7.18 -7.19
N GLY A 53 -11.38 6.17 -6.37
CA GLY A 53 -12.30 5.09 -6.04
C GLY A 53 -11.79 4.19 -4.93
N LEU A 54 -12.61 3.22 -4.59
CA LEU A 54 -12.31 2.24 -3.53
C LEU A 54 -11.49 1.08 -4.09
N LEU A 55 -10.59 0.54 -3.28
CA LEU A 55 -10.10 -0.83 -3.51
C LEU A 55 -11.28 -1.79 -3.38
N PRO A 56 -11.53 -2.66 -4.36
CA PRO A 56 -12.70 -3.54 -4.34
C PRO A 56 -12.55 -4.69 -3.34
N VAL A 57 -13.68 -5.30 -2.98
CA VAL A 57 -13.68 -6.58 -2.24
C VAL A 57 -12.87 -7.62 -3.00
N GLY A 58 -12.12 -8.46 -2.29
CA GLY A 58 -11.24 -9.46 -2.87
C GLY A 58 -9.89 -8.90 -3.36
N ALA A 59 -9.70 -7.58 -3.34
CA ALA A 59 -8.40 -7.01 -3.68
C ALA A 59 -7.32 -7.45 -2.67
N ARG A 60 -6.16 -7.77 -3.19
CA ARG A 60 -4.94 -8.05 -2.41
C ARG A 60 -3.90 -7.01 -2.80
N VAL A 61 -3.54 -6.15 -1.87
CA VAL A 61 -2.48 -5.16 -2.10
C VAL A 61 -1.14 -5.88 -2.12
N LEU A 62 -0.35 -5.63 -3.15
CA LEU A 62 0.98 -6.22 -3.32
C LEU A 62 2.06 -5.31 -2.77
N GLU A 63 1.99 -4.02 -3.11
CA GLU A 63 2.95 -3.02 -2.65
C GLU A 63 2.39 -1.61 -2.82
N VAL A 64 3.01 -0.66 -2.13
CA VAL A 64 2.77 0.78 -2.27
C VAL A 64 4.06 1.43 -2.73
N ILE A 65 4.00 2.20 -3.80
CA ILE A 65 5.13 2.96 -4.32
C ILE A 65 4.84 4.45 -4.11
N MET A 66 5.78 5.15 -3.50
CA MET A 66 5.70 6.61 -3.33
C MET A 66 6.92 7.28 -3.95
N THR A 67 6.67 8.31 -4.78
CA THR A 67 7.72 9.12 -5.38
C THR A 67 7.42 10.58 -5.10
N THR A 68 8.29 11.25 -4.39
CA THR A 68 8.17 12.68 -4.08
C THR A 68 9.12 13.51 -4.93
N SER A 69 8.70 14.69 -5.37
CA SER A 69 9.58 15.64 -6.09
C SER A 69 10.52 16.39 -5.17
N VAL A 70 10.16 16.54 -3.90
CA VAL A 70 10.97 17.14 -2.83
C VAL A 70 10.83 16.28 -1.56
N THR A 71 11.87 16.26 -0.73
CA THR A 71 11.79 15.53 0.55
C THR A 71 10.66 16.06 1.43
N THR A 72 9.98 15.18 2.16
CA THR A 72 8.97 15.59 3.14
C THR A 72 9.59 16.17 4.42
N GLY A 73 10.92 16.18 4.51
CA GLY A 73 11.63 16.68 5.70
C GLY A 73 11.31 15.88 6.95
N SER A 74 10.86 16.55 8.00
CA SER A 74 10.40 15.92 9.23
C SER A 74 8.91 15.50 9.24
N ALA A 75 8.16 15.84 8.18
CA ALA A 75 6.81 15.35 8.02
C ALA A 75 6.83 13.85 7.70
N THR A 76 5.98 13.10 8.40
CA THR A 76 5.81 11.67 8.17
C THR A 76 4.46 11.40 7.54
N LEU A 77 4.42 10.42 6.65
CA LEU A 77 3.22 9.97 5.95
C LEU A 77 2.94 8.52 6.30
N ALA A 78 1.72 8.23 6.72
CA ALA A 78 1.19 6.89 6.83
C ALA A 78 0.11 6.67 5.76
N LEU A 79 -0.01 5.48 5.22
CA LEU A 79 -1.08 5.10 4.30
C LEU A 79 -1.94 4.00 4.91
N GLY A 80 -3.22 4.28 5.00
CA GLY A 80 -4.18 3.33 5.57
C GLY A 80 -5.62 3.68 5.23
N ILE A 81 -6.50 3.28 6.11
CA ILE A 81 -7.94 3.47 6.02
C ILE A 81 -8.48 4.08 7.30
N THR A 82 -9.75 4.49 7.31
CA THR A 82 -10.43 4.93 8.53
C THR A 82 -10.31 3.87 9.63
N GLY A 83 -9.84 4.25 10.81
CA GLY A 83 -9.63 3.35 11.95
C GLY A 83 -8.31 2.59 11.95
N THR A 84 -7.58 2.52 10.82
CA THR A 84 -6.26 1.89 10.73
C THR A 84 -5.37 2.73 9.81
N VAL A 85 -4.91 3.86 10.34
CA VAL A 85 -4.21 4.92 9.57
C VAL A 85 -2.87 4.48 8.96
N ALA A 86 -2.27 3.42 9.46
CA ALA A 86 -1.00 2.88 8.99
C ALA A 86 -1.13 1.42 8.49
N LYS A 87 -2.25 1.09 7.84
CA LYS A 87 -2.52 -0.29 7.40
C LYS A 87 -1.51 -0.79 6.37
N TYR A 88 -1.15 0.06 5.38
CA TYR A 88 -0.29 -0.31 4.25
C TYR A 88 1.10 0.28 4.35
N LYS A 89 1.26 1.44 4.97
CA LYS A 89 2.55 2.07 5.21
C LYS A 89 2.57 2.67 6.60
N ALA A 90 3.54 2.26 7.42
CA ALA A 90 3.81 2.90 8.70
C ALA A 90 4.22 4.38 8.52
N ALA A 91 3.95 5.20 9.53
CA ALA A 91 4.36 6.60 9.53
C ALA A 91 5.89 6.71 9.32
N GLY A 92 6.28 7.46 8.33
CA GLY A 92 7.69 7.68 8.01
C GLY A 92 7.84 8.73 6.92
N ALA A 93 8.94 9.48 6.95
CA ALA A 93 9.24 10.48 5.93
C ALA A 93 9.57 9.82 4.58
N VAL A 94 9.26 10.51 3.50
CA VAL A 94 9.71 10.17 2.15
C VAL A 94 10.89 11.10 1.84
N THR A 95 12.11 10.58 2.04
CA THR A 95 13.30 11.42 2.16
C THR A 95 14.08 11.61 0.86
N THR A 96 13.95 10.69 -0.10
CA THR A 96 14.70 10.73 -1.34
C THR A 96 13.84 11.28 -2.47
N ALA A 97 14.14 12.49 -2.90
CA ALA A 97 13.42 13.13 -4.01
C ALA A 97 13.67 12.41 -5.34
N ASN A 98 12.64 12.32 -6.17
CA ASN A 98 12.68 11.73 -7.52
C ASN A 98 13.14 10.26 -7.58
N VAL A 99 13.04 9.54 -6.47
CA VAL A 99 13.34 8.11 -6.39
C VAL A 99 12.11 7.37 -5.86
N PRO A 100 11.58 6.38 -6.59
CA PRO A 100 10.50 5.55 -6.11
C PRO A 100 10.91 4.80 -4.83
N GLN A 101 10.10 4.89 -3.79
CA GLN A 101 10.27 4.16 -2.55
C GLN A 101 9.11 3.19 -2.39
N VAL A 102 9.44 1.93 -2.12
CA VAL A 102 8.45 0.86 -1.99
C VAL A 102 8.16 0.62 -0.52
N PHE A 103 6.89 0.50 -0.19
CA PHE A 103 6.39 0.26 1.15
C PHE A 103 5.39 -0.89 1.17
N GLY A 104 5.21 -1.47 2.33
CA GLY A 104 4.18 -2.45 2.60
C GLY A 104 4.38 -3.07 3.97
N LEU A 105 3.29 -3.36 4.65
CA LEU A 105 3.31 -4.05 5.94
C LEU A 105 2.86 -5.49 5.76
N ALA A 106 3.64 -6.43 6.22
CA ALA A 106 3.40 -7.87 6.04
C ALA A 106 1.99 -8.33 6.51
N ALA A 107 1.42 -7.64 7.50
CA ALA A 107 0.08 -7.93 8.00
C ALA A 107 -1.05 -7.54 7.03
N ALA A 108 -0.78 -6.67 6.06
CA ALA A 108 -1.78 -6.17 5.10
C ALA A 108 -1.52 -6.61 3.67
N LEU A 109 -0.25 -6.90 3.34
CA LEU A 109 0.10 -7.32 1.99
C LEU A 109 -0.42 -8.72 1.68
N ASN A 110 -0.94 -8.88 0.47
CA ASN A 110 -1.49 -10.15 -0.04
C ASN A 110 -2.64 -10.73 0.81
N VAL A 111 -3.31 -9.90 1.61
CA VAL A 111 -4.51 -10.28 2.37
C VAL A 111 -5.75 -9.82 1.59
N PRO A 112 -6.70 -10.72 1.26
CA PRO A 112 -7.89 -10.33 0.50
C PRO A 112 -8.77 -9.40 1.34
N LEU A 113 -9.23 -8.31 0.73
CA LEU A 113 -10.15 -7.40 1.37
C LEU A 113 -11.54 -8.02 1.50
N THR A 114 -12.11 -7.93 2.68
CA THR A 114 -13.48 -8.41 2.98
C THR A 114 -14.54 -7.33 2.72
N ALA A 115 -14.13 -6.07 2.59
CA ALA A 115 -14.97 -4.93 2.25
C ALA A 115 -14.21 -3.96 1.36
N PRO A 116 -14.91 -3.08 0.60
CA PRO A 116 -14.24 -2.03 -0.16
C PRO A 116 -13.51 -1.06 0.77
N GLU A 117 -12.31 -0.57 0.38
CA GLU A 117 -11.51 0.32 1.20
C GLU A 117 -11.16 1.62 0.50
N GLN A 118 -11.42 2.75 1.15
CA GLN A 118 -10.92 4.06 0.77
C GLN A 118 -9.57 4.31 1.43
N LEU A 119 -8.57 4.66 0.63
CA LEU A 119 -7.23 4.95 1.12
C LEU A 119 -7.09 6.41 1.55
N PHE A 120 -6.33 6.64 2.62
CA PHE A 120 -5.97 7.95 3.14
C PHE A 120 -4.48 8.03 3.46
N LEU A 121 -3.89 9.17 3.14
CA LEU A 121 -2.63 9.58 3.75
C LEU A 121 -2.90 10.36 5.02
N THR A 122 -2.21 10.01 6.08
CA THR A 122 -2.22 10.73 7.37
C THR A 122 -0.86 11.38 7.57
N ILE A 123 -0.88 12.68 7.87
CA ILE A 123 0.31 13.51 8.07
C ILE A 123 0.60 13.60 9.56
N ALA A 124 1.86 13.41 9.95
CA ALA A 124 2.32 13.57 11.33
C ALA A 124 3.73 14.19 11.38
N GLY A 125 4.18 14.55 12.56
CA GLY A 125 5.52 15.12 12.81
C GLY A 125 5.63 16.58 12.46
N ALA A 126 5.37 16.96 11.23
CA ALA A 126 5.40 18.35 10.73
C ALA A 126 4.44 18.51 9.55
N SER A 127 4.21 19.76 9.13
CA SER A 127 3.47 20.05 7.90
C SER A 127 4.26 19.61 6.66
N LEU A 128 3.54 19.28 5.60
CA LEU A 128 4.16 18.99 4.30
C LEU A 128 4.83 20.26 3.73
N PRO A 129 5.78 20.13 2.80
CA PRO A 129 6.39 21.26 2.12
C PRO A 129 5.38 22.20 1.46
N ALA A 130 5.75 23.47 1.27
CA ALA A 130 4.90 24.47 0.64
C ALA A 130 4.68 24.23 -0.87
N SER A 131 5.57 23.45 -1.50
CA SER A 131 5.50 23.11 -2.92
C SER A 131 6.13 21.76 -3.19
N GLY A 132 5.75 21.16 -4.29
CA GLY A 132 6.17 19.83 -4.71
C GLY A 132 4.99 18.90 -4.93
N THR A 133 5.29 17.67 -5.31
CA THR A 133 4.29 16.64 -5.60
C THR A 133 4.71 15.30 -5.01
N LEU A 134 3.73 14.51 -4.61
CA LEU A 134 3.89 13.12 -4.23
C LEU A 134 3.00 12.27 -5.14
N VAL A 135 3.59 11.34 -5.85
CA VAL A 135 2.87 10.31 -6.58
C VAL A 135 2.77 9.07 -5.68
N VAL A 136 1.56 8.59 -5.47
CA VAL A 136 1.27 7.36 -4.72
C VAL A 136 0.68 6.36 -5.68
N THR A 137 1.29 5.19 -5.81
CA THR A 137 0.78 4.08 -6.60
C THR A 137 0.62 2.86 -5.71
N VAL A 138 -0.57 2.29 -5.70
CA VAL A 138 -0.87 1.04 -5.00
C VAL A 138 -1.09 -0.04 -6.03
N LEU A 139 -0.25 -1.07 -6.01
CA LEU A 139 -0.41 -2.24 -6.87
C LEU A 139 -1.23 -3.30 -6.14
N TYR A 140 -2.20 -3.87 -6.84
CA TYR A 140 -3.06 -4.90 -6.27
C TYR A 140 -3.53 -5.89 -7.34
N VAL A 141 -3.98 -7.05 -6.89
CA VAL A 141 -4.70 -8.04 -7.70
C VAL A 141 -6.09 -8.25 -7.10
N VAL A 142 -7.03 -8.73 -7.90
CA VAL A 142 -8.38 -9.10 -7.45
C VAL A 142 -8.59 -10.56 -7.72
N ASP A 143 -9.03 -11.27 -6.70
CA ASP A 143 -9.41 -12.68 -6.79
C ASP A 143 -10.73 -12.88 -7.55
#